data_05e01213e5345dcbd1e7447038ce7138
#
_entry.id   05e01213e5345dcbd1e7447038ce7138
#
_cell.length_a   1.000
_cell.length_b   1.000
_cell.length_c   1.000
_cell.angle_alpha   90.00
_cell.angle_beta   90.00
_cell.angle_gamma   90.00
#
_symmetry.space_group_name_H-M   'P 1'
#
loop_
_entity.id
_entity.type
_entity.pdbx_description
1 polymer ?
#
loop_
_entity_poly.entity_id
_entity_poly.type
_entity_poly.pdbx_seq_one_letter_code
_entity_poly.pdbx_strand_id
1 'polypeptide(L)'
;NIDNTKVRKEQIKKLSMIRKSRNNKKVLASLEVLSNAARKKSNSTNLLEHTIIAARNRASVGEISDALEDVFSRHKAVTRSVSGIYNSAFEGNEELVDIKSQIKKFISNFGRRPRMLVVKLGQDGHDRGAKIIATAFADIGFDVDIGPLFQTPAEATKQAIENDVHVIGVSSQAAGHKTLVPE
;
A
#
# COMPACT_ATOMS: atom_id res chain seq x y z
N ASN A 1 12.81 -20.57 -6.79
CA ASN A 1 12.99 -19.19 -6.30
C ASN A 1 12.86 -18.23 -7.47
N ILE A 2 11.94 -17.27 -7.39
CA ILE A 2 11.78 -16.23 -8.40
C ILE A 2 12.84 -15.15 -8.11
N ASP A 3 13.68 -14.85 -9.11
CA ASP A 3 14.62 -13.73 -9.05
C ASP A 3 13.87 -12.44 -9.45
N ASN A 4 13.40 -11.71 -8.45
CA ASN A 4 12.64 -10.46 -8.64
C ASN A 4 13.46 -9.40 -9.38
N THR A 5 14.79 -9.35 -9.16
CA THR A 5 15.67 -8.38 -9.83
C THR A 5 15.75 -8.65 -11.33
N LYS A 6 15.87 -9.92 -11.71
CA LYS A 6 15.86 -10.33 -13.13
C LYS A 6 14.52 -10.02 -13.78
N VAL A 7 13.40 -10.40 -13.13
CA VAL A 7 12.05 -10.13 -13.62
C VAL A 7 11.82 -8.63 -13.82
N ARG A 8 12.21 -7.78 -12.85
CA ARG A 8 12.11 -6.32 -12.95
C ARG A 8 12.89 -5.77 -14.15
N LYS A 9 14.15 -6.19 -14.31
CA LYS A 9 15.00 -5.76 -15.44
C LYS A 9 14.39 -6.15 -16.80
N GLU A 10 13.87 -7.37 -16.90
CA GLU A 10 13.21 -7.84 -18.13
C GLU A 10 11.93 -7.05 -18.44
N GLN A 11 11.11 -6.74 -17.46
CA GLN A 11 9.90 -5.93 -17.64
C GLN A 11 10.23 -4.49 -18.05
N ILE A 12 11.22 -3.86 -17.44
CA ILE A 12 11.69 -2.50 -17.82
C ILE A 12 12.18 -2.51 -19.27
N LYS A 13 12.95 -3.53 -19.68
CA LYS A 13 13.42 -3.69 -21.06
C LYS A 13 12.25 -3.83 -22.03
N LYS A 14 11.27 -4.68 -21.71
CA LYS A 14 10.03 -4.85 -22.52
C LYS A 14 9.28 -3.53 -22.69
N LEU A 15 9.02 -2.80 -21.60
CA LEU A 15 8.33 -1.51 -21.64
C LEU A 15 9.08 -0.50 -22.51
N SER A 16 10.41 -0.41 -22.38
CA SER A 16 11.24 0.45 -23.20
C SER A 16 11.13 0.11 -24.69
N MET A 17 11.16 -1.19 -25.05
CA MET A 17 10.99 -1.63 -26.43
C MET A 17 9.61 -1.29 -27.00
N ILE A 18 8.55 -1.51 -26.22
CA ILE A 18 7.17 -1.18 -26.61
C ILE A 18 7.05 0.33 -26.87
N ARG A 19 7.54 1.16 -25.95
CA ARG A 19 7.48 2.63 -26.07
C ARG A 19 8.25 3.15 -27.26
N LYS A 20 9.37 2.52 -27.65
CA LYS A 20 10.15 2.89 -28.84
C LYS A 20 9.48 2.48 -30.16
N SER A 21 8.76 1.36 -30.18
CA SER A 21 8.19 0.78 -31.41
C SER A 21 6.74 1.16 -31.67
N ARG A 22 6.01 1.70 -30.69
CA ARG A 22 4.60 2.05 -30.81
C ARG A 22 4.37 3.42 -31.44
N ASN A 23 3.18 3.67 -31.93
CA ASN A 23 2.76 5.00 -32.37
C ASN A 23 2.34 5.86 -31.19
N ASN A 24 3.24 6.67 -30.64
CA ASN A 24 2.99 7.52 -29.48
C ASN A 24 1.81 8.49 -29.68
N LYS A 25 1.61 9.03 -30.88
CA LYS A 25 0.49 9.93 -31.18
C LYS A 25 -0.87 9.25 -30.98
N LYS A 26 -0.99 7.98 -31.44
CA LYS A 26 -2.22 7.20 -31.20
C LYS A 26 -2.42 6.85 -29.73
N VAL A 27 -1.35 6.54 -29.00
CA VAL A 27 -1.41 6.25 -27.57
C VAL A 27 -1.93 7.48 -26.81
N LEU A 28 -1.29 8.64 -27.00
CA LEU A 28 -1.69 9.87 -26.31
C LEU A 28 -3.14 10.26 -26.62
N ALA A 29 -3.56 10.18 -27.88
CA ALA A 29 -4.93 10.45 -28.25
C ALA A 29 -5.94 9.49 -27.57
N SER A 30 -5.60 8.19 -27.46
CA SER A 30 -6.49 7.22 -26.79
C SER A 30 -6.54 7.43 -25.26
N LEU A 31 -5.45 7.86 -24.62
CA LEU A 31 -5.43 8.20 -23.20
C LEU A 31 -6.23 9.48 -22.91
N GLU A 32 -6.12 10.48 -23.79
CA GLU A 32 -6.92 11.72 -23.70
C GLU A 32 -8.43 11.42 -23.82
N VAL A 33 -8.83 10.56 -24.76
CA VAL A 33 -10.22 10.11 -24.90
C VAL A 33 -10.68 9.40 -23.63
N LEU A 34 -9.84 8.55 -23.02
CA LEU A 34 -10.14 7.87 -21.75
C LEU A 34 -10.35 8.88 -20.62
N SER A 35 -9.44 9.85 -20.45
CA SER A 35 -9.57 10.90 -19.43
C SER A 35 -10.81 11.75 -19.64
N ASN A 36 -11.14 12.10 -20.90
CA ASN A 36 -12.35 12.86 -21.21
C ASN A 36 -13.62 12.06 -20.95
N ALA A 37 -13.61 10.76 -21.22
CA ALA A 37 -14.70 9.86 -20.87
C ALA A 37 -14.88 9.76 -19.34
N ALA A 38 -13.78 9.69 -18.58
CA ALA A 38 -13.80 9.65 -17.12
C ALA A 38 -14.36 10.94 -16.48
N ARG A 39 -14.14 12.11 -17.10
CA ARG A 39 -14.69 13.39 -16.64
C ARG A 39 -16.21 13.50 -16.83
N LYS A 40 -16.80 12.73 -17.75
CA LYS A 40 -18.23 12.73 -17.98
C LYS A 40 -18.93 11.95 -16.87
N LYS A 41 -19.73 12.62 -16.04
CA LYS A 41 -20.54 12.03 -14.97
C LYS A 41 -21.77 11.24 -15.50
N SER A 42 -21.66 10.60 -16.64
CA SER A 42 -22.76 9.89 -17.28
C SER A 42 -22.50 8.38 -17.27
N ASN A 43 -23.49 7.61 -16.82
CA ASN A 43 -23.48 6.14 -16.90
C ASN A 43 -23.45 5.60 -18.35
N SER A 44 -23.52 6.49 -19.37
CA SER A 44 -23.49 6.12 -20.78
C SER A 44 -22.07 5.90 -21.33
N THR A 45 -21.03 6.17 -20.54
CA THR A 45 -19.64 6.09 -21.00
C THR A 45 -18.96 4.88 -20.39
N ASN A 46 -18.59 3.90 -21.23
CA ASN A 46 -17.91 2.68 -20.79
C ASN A 46 -16.39 2.91 -20.75
N LEU A 47 -15.83 3.17 -19.56
CA LEU A 47 -14.39 3.38 -19.39
C LEU A 47 -13.56 2.16 -19.78
N LEU A 48 -14.10 0.94 -19.63
CA LEU A 48 -13.40 -0.29 -20.00
C LEU A 48 -13.17 -0.34 -21.51
N GLU A 49 -14.14 0.10 -22.32
CA GLU A 49 -13.99 0.15 -23.77
C GLU A 49 -12.85 1.08 -24.20
N HIS A 50 -12.80 2.29 -23.64
CA HIS A 50 -11.72 3.25 -23.90
C HIS A 50 -10.34 2.74 -23.39
N THR A 51 -10.33 2.03 -22.26
CA THR A 51 -9.14 1.38 -21.72
C THR A 51 -8.62 0.28 -22.68
N ILE A 52 -9.51 -0.55 -23.23
CA ILE A 52 -9.16 -1.59 -24.20
C ILE A 52 -8.57 -0.95 -25.47
N ILE A 53 -9.13 0.17 -25.94
CA ILE A 53 -8.60 0.89 -27.11
C ILE A 53 -7.19 1.41 -26.82
N ALA A 54 -6.96 2.02 -25.63
CA ALA A 54 -5.64 2.49 -25.23
C ALA A 54 -4.62 1.33 -25.14
N ALA A 55 -5.01 0.19 -24.55
CA ALA A 55 -4.18 -0.99 -24.45
C ALA A 55 -3.85 -1.59 -25.83
N ARG A 56 -4.80 -1.63 -26.78
CA ARG A 56 -4.56 -2.05 -28.18
C ARG A 56 -3.61 -1.11 -28.91
N ASN A 57 -3.60 0.18 -28.58
CA ASN A 57 -2.61 1.15 -29.05
C ASN A 57 -1.26 1.03 -28.35
N ARG A 58 -1.10 0.03 -27.45
CA ARG A 58 0.09 -0.24 -26.63
C ARG A 58 0.40 0.81 -25.55
N ALA A 59 -0.62 1.42 -24.96
CA ALA A 59 -0.47 2.10 -23.68
C ALA A 59 -0.10 1.08 -22.60
N SER A 60 0.81 1.44 -21.71
CA SER A 60 1.15 0.63 -20.53
C SER A 60 0.06 0.75 -19.46
N VAL A 61 0.02 -0.21 -18.53
CA VAL A 61 -0.90 -0.15 -17.37
C VAL A 61 -0.71 1.14 -16.57
N GLY A 62 0.55 1.58 -16.37
CA GLY A 62 0.85 2.85 -15.70
C GLY A 62 0.22 4.04 -16.42
N GLU A 63 0.43 4.18 -17.73
CA GLU A 63 -0.13 5.29 -18.51
C GLU A 63 -1.67 5.32 -18.49
N ILE A 64 -2.31 4.16 -18.49
CA ILE A 64 -3.77 4.06 -18.35
C ILE A 64 -4.21 4.48 -16.94
N SER A 65 -3.50 4.01 -15.92
CA SER A 65 -3.76 4.37 -14.53
C SER A 65 -3.56 5.86 -14.28
N ASP A 66 -2.48 6.43 -14.76
CA ASP A 66 -2.19 7.87 -14.66
C ASP A 66 -3.32 8.70 -15.29
N ALA A 67 -3.78 8.32 -16.49
CA ALA A 67 -4.88 9.01 -17.17
C ALA A 67 -6.21 8.99 -16.39
N LEU A 68 -6.45 7.95 -15.60
CA LEU A 68 -7.61 7.85 -14.69
C LEU A 68 -7.37 8.56 -13.36
N GLU A 69 -6.14 8.50 -12.83
CA GLU A 69 -5.74 9.17 -11.59
C GLU A 69 -5.81 10.69 -11.70
N ASP A 70 -5.47 11.25 -12.86
CA ASP A 70 -5.64 12.68 -13.18
C ASP A 70 -7.10 13.18 -13.05
N VAL A 71 -8.07 12.27 -13.16
CA VAL A 71 -9.50 12.59 -13.06
C VAL A 71 -10.08 12.27 -11.69
N PHE A 72 -9.77 11.08 -11.17
CA PHE A 72 -10.37 10.56 -9.93
C PHE A 72 -9.51 10.78 -8.69
N SER A 73 -8.26 11.20 -8.86
CA SER A 73 -7.21 11.18 -7.83
C SER A 73 -6.94 9.79 -7.27
N ARG A 74 -5.88 9.64 -6.50
CA ARG A 74 -5.53 8.38 -5.84
C ARG A 74 -6.35 8.23 -4.57
N HIS A 75 -6.96 7.06 -4.39
CA HIS A 75 -7.66 6.76 -3.15
C HIS A 75 -6.72 6.83 -1.94
N LYS A 76 -7.07 7.67 -0.98
CA LYS A 76 -6.40 7.73 0.34
C LYS A 76 -7.30 7.04 1.35
N ALA A 77 -6.88 5.87 1.82
CA ALA A 77 -7.63 5.16 2.85
C ALA A 77 -7.62 5.95 4.17
N VAL A 78 -8.78 6.07 4.79
CA VAL A 78 -8.89 6.63 6.15
C VAL A 78 -8.50 5.52 7.13
N THR A 79 -7.46 5.76 7.89
CA THR A 79 -6.98 4.84 8.91
C THR A 79 -7.87 4.93 10.14
N ARG A 80 -8.49 3.82 10.53
CA ARG A 80 -9.21 3.70 11.81
C ARG A 80 -8.51 2.66 12.66
N SER A 81 -8.02 3.04 13.83
CA SER A 81 -7.55 2.09 14.85
C SER A 81 -8.77 1.53 15.59
N VAL A 82 -8.79 0.23 15.77
CA VAL A 82 -9.78 -0.47 16.59
C VAL A 82 -9.02 -1.12 17.73
N SER A 83 -9.39 -0.86 18.97
CA SER A 83 -8.73 -1.42 20.17
C SER A 83 -9.75 -2.15 21.04
N GLY A 84 -9.29 -3.11 21.83
CA GLY A 84 -10.12 -3.82 22.83
C GLY A 84 -10.79 -5.10 22.36
N ILE A 85 -10.56 -5.54 21.11
CA ILE A 85 -11.25 -6.72 20.54
C ILE A 85 -10.70 -8.03 21.13
N TYR A 86 -9.39 -8.10 21.38
CA TYR A 86 -8.72 -9.33 21.83
C TYR A 86 -8.42 -9.36 23.33
N ASN A 87 -8.64 -8.26 24.06
CA ASN A 87 -8.34 -8.20 25.50
C ASN A 87 -9.05 -9.30 26.30
N SER A 88 -10.30 -9.61 25.98
CA SER A 88 -11.07 -10.67 26.65
C SER A 88 -10.61 -12.10 26.31
N ALA A 89 -10.06 -12.29 25.12
CA ALA A 89 -9.55 -13.61 24.67
C ALA A 89 -8.20 -13.96 25.33
N PHE A 90 -7.52 -13.01 25.94
CA PHE A 90 -6.19 -13.16 26.52
C PHE A 90 -6.17 -13.01 28.04
N GLU A 91 -7.32 -12.93 28.70
CA GLU A 91 -7.40 -12.90 30.16
C GLU A 91 -6.80 -14.19 30.76
N GLY A 92 -5.76 -14.04 31.61
CA GLY A 92 -5.08 -15.13 32.27
C GLY A 92 -3.80 -15.64 31.59
N ASN A 93 -3.34 -15.04 30.49
CA ASN A 93 -2.07 -15.43 29.88
C ASN A 93 -0.90 -14.69 30.56
N GLU A 94 -0.02 -15.45 31.24
CA GLU A 94 1.11 -14.92 32.00
C GLU A 94 2.12 -14.16 31.10
N GLU A 95 2.36 -14.63 29.87
CA GLU A 95 3.27 -13.96 28.92
C GLU A 95 2.78 -12.56 28.57
N LEU A 96 1.46 -12.38 28.44
CA LEU A 96 0.88 -11.07 28.16
C LEU A 96 0.92 -10.13 29.36
N VAL A 97 0.88 -10.65 30.56
CA VAL A 97 1.06 -9.85 31.80
C VAL A 97 2.47 -9.28 31.81
N ASP A 98 3.48 -10.07 31.45
CA ASP A 98 4.88 -9.60 31.37
C ASP A 98 5.05 -8.54 30.27
N ILE A 99 4.55 -8.77 29.07
CA ILE A 99 4.58 -7.80 27.97
C ILE A 99 3.92 -6.47 28.38
N LYS A 100 2.73 -6.53 28.98
CA LYS A 100 2.05 -5.31 29.48
C LYS A 100 2.86 -4.59 30.56
N SER A 101 3.59 -5.34 31.40
CA SER A 101 4.50 -4.76 32.39
C SER A 101 5.70 -4.05 31.73
N GLN A 102 6.28 -4.64 30.69
CA GLN A 102 7.37 -4.04 29.92
C GLN A 102 6.90 -2.75 29.22
N ILE A 103 5.70 -2.74 28.65
CA ILE A 103 5.10 -1.54 28.04
C ILE A 103 4.90 -0.44 29.07
N LYS A 104 4.41 -0.76 30.29
CA LYS A 104 4.30 0.21 31.37
C LYS A 104 5.65 0.81 31.74
N LYS A 105 6.72 0.00 31.81
CA LYS A 105 8.09 0.48 32.05
C LYS A 105 8.55 1.41 30.91
N PHE A 106 8.26 1.05 29.66
CA PHE A 106 8.56 1.91 28.51
C PHE A 106 7.86 3.26 28.63
N ILE A 107 6.56 3.28 28.97
CA ILE A 107 5.78 4.52 29.15
C ILE A 107 6.39 5.37 30.28
N SER A 108 6.79 4.74 31.39
CA SER A 108 7.42 5.43 32.51
C SER A 108 8.76 6.08 32.11
N ASN A 109 9.55 5.43 31.26
CA ASN A 109 10.86 5.91 30.85
C ASN A 109 10.80 6.98 29.75
N PHE A 110 9.84 6.86 28.82
CA PHE A 110 9.78 7.70 27.62
C PHE A 110 8.62 8.69 27.62
N GLY A 111 7.72 8.65 28.62
CA GLY A 111 6.59 9.56 28.75
C GLY A 111 5.45 9.30 27.75
N ARG A 112 5.57 8.31 26.85
CA ARG A 112 4.56 7.95 25.86
C ARG A 112 4.54 6.44 25.57
N ARG A 113 3.47 5.96 24.97
CA ARG A 113 3.36 4.58 24.53
C ARG A 113 4.34 4.27 23.38
N PRO A 114 4.82 3.02 23.28
CA PRO A 114 5.52 2.60 22.07
C PRO A 114 4.56 2.74 20.86
N ARG A 115 5.03 3.34 19.78
CA ARG A 115 4.24 3.59 18.58
C ARG A 115 4.71 2.72 17.43
N MET A 116 3.77 2.09 16.74
CA MET A 116 4.02 1.21 15.62
C MET A 116 3.25 1.67 14.38
N LEU A 117 3.90 1.65 13.22
CA LEU A 117 3.23 1.80 11.94
C LEU A 117 3.18 0.43 11.25
N VAL A 118 1.98 -0.08 10.98
CA VAL A 118 1.79 -1.30 10.19
C VAL A 118 1.59 -0.92 8.73
N VAL A 119 2.46 -1.40 7.86
CA VAL A 119 2.47 -1.05 6.43
C VAL A 119 2.32 -2.27 5.52
N LYS A 120 1.82 -2.03 4.32
CA LYS A 120 1.84 -2.97 3.21
C LYS A 120 2.54 -2.35 2.03
N LEU A 121 3.64 -2.98 1.62
CA LEU A 121 4.50 -2.47 0.54
C LEU A 121 4.16 -3.10 -0.80
N GLY A 122 4.19 -2.28 -1.85
CA GLY A 122 3.98 -2.70 -3.23
C GLY A 122 2.55 -3.16 -3.51
N GLN A 123 2.39 -4.07 -4.46
CA GLN A 123 1.08 -4.53 -4.95
C GLN A 123 0.51 -5.67 -4.09
N ASP A 124 0.39 -5.44 -2.79
CA ASP A 124 -0.18 -6.40 -1.84
C ASP A 124 -1.47 -5.88 -1.21
N GLY A 125 -2.60 -6.45 -1.61
CA GLY A 125 -3.94 -6.08 -1.14
C GLY A 125 -4.48 -6.91 0.04
N HIS A 126 -3.68 -7.84 0.63
CA HIS A 126 -4.13 -8.72 1.72
C HIS A 126 -4.14 -7.97 3.06
N ASP A 127 -5.14 -7.15 3.29
CA ASP A 127 -5.22 -6.23 4.43
C ASP A 127 -5.62 -6.87 5.76
N ARG A 128 -6.28 -8.05 5.75
CA ARG A 128 -6.77 -8.71 6.97
C ARG A 128 -5.66 -8.98 7.98
N GLY A 129 -4.52 -9.54 7.52
CA GLY A 129 -3.38 -9.83 8.40
C GLY A 129 -2.82 -8.56 9.05
N ALA A 130 -2.68 -7.49 8.29
CA ALA A 130 -2.24 -6.19 8.81
C ALA A 130 -3.19 -5.66 9.89
N LYS A 131 -4.51 -5.73 9.67
CA LYS A 131 -5.53 -5.28 10.63
C LYS A 131 -5.54 -6.11 11.92
N ILE A 132 -5.41 -7.44 11.80
CA ILE A 132 -5.34 -8.34 12.97
C ILE A 132 -4.12 -7.99 13.83
N ILE A 133 -2.94 -7.89 13.23
CA ILE A 133 -1.71 -7.54 13.94
C ILE A 133 -1.80 -6.15 14.56
N ALA A 134 -2.28 -5.16 13.83
CA ALA A 134 -2.47 -3.80 14.35
C ALA A 134 -3.39 -3.78 15.57
N THR A 135 -4.52 -4.50 15.52
CA THR A 135 -5.45 -4.60 16.64
C THR A 135 -4.82 -5.32 17.85
N ALA A 136 -4.10 -6.43 17.62
CA ALA A 136 -3.43 -7.17 18.69
C ALA A 136 -2.37 -6.31 19.40
N PHE A 137 -1.55 -5.55 18.65
CA PHE A 137 -0.56 -4.65 19.25
C PHE A 137 -1.22 -3.47 19.99
N ALA A 138 -2.32 -2.93 19.48
CA ALA A 138 -3.08 -1.89 20.18
C ALA A 138 -3.64 -2.42 21.52
N ASP A 139 -4.12 -3.66 21.57
CA ASP A 139 -4.69 -4.28 22.77
C ASP A 139 -3.64 -4.56 23.84
N ILE A 140 -2.39 -4.81 23.48
CA ILE A 140 -1.29 -4.96 24.45
C ILE A 140 -0.69 -3.62 24.89
N GLY A 141 -1.06 -2.50 24.26
CA GLY A 141 -0.73 -1.16 24.74
C GLY A 141 0.15 -0.31 23.83
N PHE A 142 0.36 -0.71 22.57
CA PHE A 142 0.99 0.16 21.57
C PHE A 142 -0.01 1.21 21.04
N ASP A 143 0.52 2.35 20.64
CA ASP A 143 -0.18 3.24 19.70
C ASP A 143 0.10 2.73 18.29
N VAL A 144 -0.93 2.34 17.56
CA VAL A 144 -0.77 1.69 16.26
C VAL A 144 -1.42 2.50 15.16
N ASP A 145 -0.61 2.88 14.18
CA ASP A 145 -1.06 3.44 12.91
C ASP A 145 -1.08 2.34 11.84
N ILE A 146 -2.05 2.40 10.93
CA ILE A 146 -2.09 1.51 9.76
C ILE A 146 -1.88 2.38 8.52
N GLY A 147 -0.83 2.09 7.77
CA GLY A 147 -0.56 2.75 6.49
C GLY A 147 -1.58 2.36 5.42
N PRO A 148 -1.75 3.18 4.39
CA PRO A 148 -2.58 2.85 3.24
C PRO A 148 -2.01 1.63 2.49
N LEU A 149 -2.88 0.95 1.73
CA LEU A 149 -2.45 -0.14 0.85
C LEU A 149 -1.57 0.41 -0.29
N PHE A 150 -0.71 -0.47 -0.80
CA PHE A 150 0.11 -0.22 -1.99
C PHE A 150 1.17 0.88 -1.85
N GLN A 151 1.65 1.13 -0.63
CA GLN A 151 2.74 2.07 -0.40
C GLN A 151 4.04 1.59 -1.06
N THR A 152 4.79 2.55 -1.56
CA THR A 152 6.21 2.34 -1.88
C THR A 152 7.05 2.37 -0.60
N PRO A 153 8.27 1.78 -0.59
CA PRO A 153 9.18 1.89 0.56
C PRO A 153 9.42 3.34 1.00
N ALA A 154 9.62 4.26 0.05
CA ALA A 154 9.82 5.68 0.33
C ALA A 154 8.60 6.35 1.00
N GLU A 155 7.38 6.04 0.55
CA GLU A 155 6.15 6.55 1.17
C GLU A 155 5.96 6.02 2.60
N ALA A 156 6.27 4.74 2.83
CA ALA A 156 6.19 4.13 4.16
C ALA A 156 7.23 4.72 5.11
N THR A 157 8.47 4.91 4.65
CA THR A 157 9.54 5.55 5.41
C THR A 157 9.18 6.99 5.78
N LYS A 158 8.68 7.77 4.83
CA LYS A 158 8.23 9.14 5.08
C LYS A 158 7.13 9.17 6.13
N GLN A 159 6.12 8.31 6.02
CA GLN A 159 5.03 8.23 6.99
C GLN A 159 5.53 7.81 8.38
N ALA A 160 6.47 6.88 8.46
CA ALA A 160 7.06 6.45 9.72
C ALA A 160 7.79 7.59 10.45
N ILE A 161 8.52 8.42 9.70
CA ILE A 161 9.21 9.61 10.24
C ILE A 161 8.18 10.66 10.68
N GLU A 162 7.20 10.98 9.83
CA GLU A 162 6.16 11.97 10.12
C GLU A 162 5.31 11.59 11.34
N ASN A 163 5.04 10.30 11.54
CA ASN A 163 4.28 9.79 12.68
C ASN A 163 5.16 9.53 13.91
N ASP A 164 6.46 9.74 13.83
CA ASP A 164 7.43 9.51 14.91
C ASP A 164 7.24 8.13 15.56
N VAL A 165 7.26 7.07 14.74
CA VAL A 165 7.06 5.70 15.22
C VAL A 165 8.37 5.06 15.70
N HIS A 166 8.26 4.13 16.66
CA HIS A 166 9.40 3.38 17.17
C HIS A 166 9.65 2.10 16.36
N VAL A 167 8.60 1.56 15.73
CA VAL A 167 8.62 0.28 15.03
C VAL A 167 7.78 0.36 13.76
N ILE A 168 8.29 -0.22 12.67
CA ILE A 168 7.53 -0.46 11.44
C ILE A 168 7.25 -1.94 11.33
N GLY A 169 5.98 -2.31 11.25
CA GLY A 169 5.52 -3.66 10.99
C GLY A 169 5.16 -3.84 9.52
N VAL A 170 5.92 -4.63 8.78
CA VAL A 170 5.64 -4.90 7.36
C VAL A 170 4.82 -6.18 7.23
N SER A 171 3.56 -6.04 6.82
CA SER A 171 2.68 -7.17 6.52
C SER A 171 2.78 -7.53 5.04
N SER A 172 3.25 -8.75 4.72
CA SER A 172 3.45 -9.19 3.34
C SER A 172 2.88 -10.59 3.13
N GLN A 173 2.07 -10.75 2.08
CA GLN A 173 1.58 -12.03 1.61
C GLN A 173 1.86 -12.24 0.11
N ALA A 174 2.14 -11.20 -0.63
CA ALA A 174 2.52 -11.26 -2.04
C ALA A 174 4.03 -11.47 -2.28
N ALA A 175 4.77 -11.93 -1.26
CA ALA A 175 6.20 -12.27 -1.31
C ALA A 175 7.16 -11.12 -1.74
N GLY A 176 6.71 -9.87 -1.75
CA GLY A 176 7.52 -8.70 -2.12
C GLY A 176 8.49 -8.22 -1.03
N HIS A 177 8.36 -8.71 0.20
CA HIS A 177 9.11 -8.21 1.36
C HIS A 177 10.63 -8.34 1.23
N LYS A 178 11.12 -9.40 0.58
CA LYS A 178 12.58 -9.59 0.37
C LYS A 178 13.22 -8.51 -0.51
N THR A 179 12.42 -7.88 -1.36
CA THR A 179 12.89 -6.83 -2.27
C THR A 179 12.57 -5.44 -1.72
N LEU A 180 11.38 -5.27 -1.17
CA LEU A 180 10.85 -3.94 -0.81
C LEU A 180 11.23 -3.47 0.60
N VAL A 181 11.54 -4.40 1.52
CA VAL A 181 11.97 -4.01 2.89
C VAL A 181 13.40 -3.47 2.91
N PRO A 182 14.37 -4.01 2.13
CA PRO A 182 15.72 -3.44 2.07
C PRO A 182 15.82 -2.10 1.33
N GLU A 183 14.85 -1.74 0.49
CA GLU A 183 14.78 -0.43 -0.19
C GLU A 183 14.42 0.70 0.79
#